data_ce9cbfd722c3e7e9da3de64b4f881469
#
_entry.id   ce9cbfd722c3e7e9da3de64b4f881469
#
_cell.length_a   1.000
_cell.length_b   1.000
_cell.length_c   1.000
_cell.angle_alpha   90.00
_cell.angle_beta   90.00
_cell.angle_gamma   90.00
#
_symmetry.space_group_name_H-M   'P 1'
#
loop_
_entity.id
_entity.type
_entity.pdbx_description
1 polymer ?
#
loop_
_entity_poly.entity_id
_entity_poly.type
_entity_poly.pdbx_seq_one_letter_code
_entity_poly.pdbx_strand_id
1 'polypeptide(L)'
;EFEKLTPKERKNKLITEWIDNKSEIILTSTQSNNHVIILDEINRANISRVFGELIALIEKDKRDGKLTATLPSGEAFTVPSNLHIIGTMNTADKSIALVDIALRRRFEFKALYPDPNILKKVLEENGFSNDDTHQRVNMLTCLNRIIRAKKSVDFEIGHSYFM
;
A
#
# COMPACT_ATOMS: atom_id res chain seq x y z
N GLU A 1 7.55 16.94 -19.28
CA GLU A 1 7.78 15.71 -20.08
C GLU A 1 7.23 14.46 -19.41
N PHE A 2 7.38 14.30 -18.10
CA PHE A 2 6.91 13.14 -17.35
C PHE A 2 5.39 12.96 -17.38
N GLU A 3 4.64 14.04 -17.42
CA GLU A 3 3.17 14.04 -17.48
C GLU A 3 2.59 13.52 -18.80
N LYS A 4 3.37 13.54 -19.88
CA LYS A 4 2.95 13.07 -21.22
C LYS A 4 3.12 11.57 -21.44
N LEU A 5 3.75 10.86 -20.50
CA LEU A 5 4.01 9.43 -20.60
C LEU A 5 2.79 8.61 -20.14
N THR A 6 2.58 7.47 -20.75
CA THR A 6 1.60 6.48 -20.30
C THR A 6 1.99 5.92 -18.93
N PRO A 7 1.05 5.35 -18.14
CA PRO A 7 1.36 4.78 -16.83
C PRO A 7 2.47 3.72 -16.88
N LYS A 8 2.55 2.94 -17.96
CA LYS A 8 3.58 1.91 -18.15
C LYS A 8 4.95 2.52 -18.43
N GLU A 9 5.00 3.57 -19.23
CA GLU A 9 6.24 4.30 -19.54
C GLU A 9 6.75 5.07 -18.32
N ARG A 10 5.87 5.70 -17.53
CA ARG A 10 6.24 6.34 -16.25
C ARG A 10 6.86 5.33 -15.30
N LYS A 11 6.26 4.16 -15.17
CA LYS A 11 6.78 3.08 -14.32
C LYS A 11 8.16 2.62 -14.78
N ASN A 12 8.33 2.38 -16.08
CA ASN A 12 9.61 1.95 -16.63
C ASN A 12 10.68 3.04 -16.47
N LYS A 13 10.33 4.30 -16.74
CA LYS A 13 11.26 5.43 -16.58
C LYS A 13 11.70 5.60 -15.13
N LEU A 14 10.77 5.50 -14.16
CA LEU A 14 11.11 5.51 -12.73
C LEU A 14 12.02 4.35 -12.33
N ILE A 15 11.78 3.15 -12.86
CA ILE A 15 12.63 1.99 -12.60
C ILE A 15 14.02 2.19 -13.20
N THR A 16 14.11 2.70 -14.43
CA THR A 16 15.40 2.95 -15.11
C THR A 16 16.17 4.05 -14.38
N GLU A 17 15.54 5.18 -14.07
CA GLU A 17 16.16 6.27 -13.31
C GLU A 17 16.59 5.79 -11.92
N TRP A 18 15.81 4.92 -11.27
CA TRP A 18 16.19 4.32 -10.00
C TRP A 18 17.39 3.37 -10.12
N ILE A 19 17.49 2.63 -11.23
CA ILE A 19 18.62 1.74 -11.51
C ILE A 19 19.87 2.54 -11.85
N ASP A 20 19.76 3.59 -12.66
CA ASP A 20 20.89 4.38 -13.16
C ASP A 20 21.50 5.31 -12.07
N ASN A 21 20.67 5.80 -11.13
CA ASN A 21 21.11 6.66 -10.02
C ASN A 21 21.60 5.86 -8.78
N LYS A 22 21.83 4.57 -8.92
CA LYS A 22 22.18 3.67 -7.81
C LYS A 22 23.40 4.07 -6.99
N SER A 23 24.37 4.72 -7.59
CA SER A 23 25.63 5.06 -6.91
C SER A 23 25.55 6.33 -6.06
N GLU A 24 24.62 7.24 -6.33
CA GLU A 24 24.51 8.52 -5.60
C GLU A 24 23.47 8.51 -4.48
N ILE A 25 22.44 7.64 -4.55
CA ILE A 25 21.34 7.60 -3.57
C ILE A 25 21.79 7.06 -2.20
N ILE A 26 22.91 6.34 -2.15
CA ILE A 26 23.37 5.69 -0.92
C ILE A 26 24.01 6.67 0.09
N LEU A 27 24.44 7.86 -0.30
CA LEU A 27 25.34 8.68 0.52
C LEU A 27 24.91 10.11 0.85
N THR A 28 23.74 10.59 0.40
CA THR A 28 23.33 11.98 0.72
C THR A 28 21.95 12.08 1.32
N SER A 29 21.76 11.47 2.48
CA SER A 29 20.53 11.64 3.30
C SER A 29 20.50 12.95 4.10
N THR A 30 21.07 14.03 3.59
CA THR A 30 21.06 15.34 4.27
C THR A 30 19.92 16.25 3.82
N GLN A 31 19.05 15.81 2.90
CA GLN A 31 17.80 16.52 2.61
C GLN A 31 16.61 15.60 2.84
N SER A 32 15.73 16.04 3.72
CA SER A 32 14.59 15.33 4.32
C SER A 32 13.40 15.13 3.36
N ASN A 33 13.62 14.68 2.14
CA ASN A 33 12.51 14.30 1.28
C ASN A 33 12.11 12.86 1.58
N ASN A 34 10.92 12.69 2.14
CA ASN A 34 10.34 11.36 2.34
C ASN A 34 9.93 10.77 0.99
N HIS A 35 10.30 9.52 0.77
CA HIS A 35 9.91 8.73 -0.40
C HIS A 35 8.93 7.64 0.02
N VAL A 36 7.97 7.35 -0.85
CA VAL A 36 6.94 6.34 -0.59
C VAL A 36 6.93 5.33 -1.73
N ILE A 37 7.02 4.04 -1.38
CA ILE A 37 6.75 2.93 -2.29
C ILE A 37 5.40 2.32 -1.89
N ILE A 38 4.50 2.18 -2.86
CA ILE A 38 3.22 1.51 -2.66
C ILE A 38 3.30 0.12 -3.32
N LEU A 39 3.10 -0.92 -2.51
CA LEU A 39 3.02 -2.31 -2.94
C LEU A 39 1.55 -2.72 -2.92
N ASP A 40 0.91 -2.62 -4.08
CA ASP A 40 -0.51 -2.95 -4.19
C ASP A 40 -0.69 -4.48 -4.16
N GLU A 41 -1.71 -4.93 -3.39
CA GLU A 41 -2.04 -6.34 -3.20
C GLU A 41 -0.83 -7.19 -2.74
N ILE A 42 -0.11 -6.69 -1.74
CA ILE A 42 1.13 -7.29 -1.23
C ILE A 42 0.97 -8.77 -0.84
N ASN A 43 -0.23 -9.20 -0.48
CA ASN A 43 -0.55 -10.56 -0.09
C ASN A 43 -0.71 -11.53 -1.28
N ARG A 44 -0.75 -11.07 -2.53
CA ARG A 44 -0.81 -11.94 -3.72
C ARG A 44 0.51 -12.60 -4.08
N ALA A 45 1.62 -12.12 -3.54
CA ALA A 45 2.92 -12.74 -3.73
C ALA A 45 3.43 -13.37 -2.45
N ASN A 46 4.27 -14.40 -2.58
CA ASN A 46 5.04 -14.89 -1.43
C ASN A 46 6.17 -13.88 -1.15
N ILE A 47 5.87 -12.92 -0.28
CA ILE A 47 6.75 -11.77 -0.01
C ILE A 47 8.07 -12.23 0.59
N SER A 48 8.07 -13.20 1.48
CA SER A 48 9.31 -13.75 2.05
C SER A 48 10.22 -14.35 0.96
N ARG A 49 9.64 -14.93 -0.08
CA ARG A 49 10.40 -15.46 -1.21
C ARG A 49 10.88 -14.34 -2.14
N VAL A 50 10.06 -13.30 -2.34
CA VAL A 50 10.39 -12.16 -3.22
C VAL A 50 11.50 -11.31 -2.62
N PHE A 51 11.38 -10.97 -1.34
CA PHE A 51 12.39 -10.15 -0.64
C PHE A 51 13.56 -10.96 -0.13
N GLY A 52 13.38 -12.26 0.16
CA GLY A 52 14.44 -13.09 0.71
C GLY A 52 15.08 -12.44 1.93
N GLU A 53 16.41 -12.34 1.94
CA GLU A 53 17.18 -11.72 3.02
C GLU A 53 16.92 -10.21 3.15
N LEU A 54 16.49 -9.55 2.06
CA LEU A 54 16.22 -8.11 2.05
C LEU A 54 15.05 -7.73 2.99
N ILE A 55 14.21 -8.69 3.38
CA ILE A 55 13.09 -8.44 4.29
C ILE A 55 13.55 -7.90 5.65
N ALA A 56 14.76 -8.26 6.09
CA ALA A 56 15.33 -7.76 7.34
C ALA A 56 15.68 -6.26 7.26
N LEU A 57 16.01 -5.76 6.06
CA LEU A 57 16.39 -4.36 5.86
C LEU A 57 15.22 -3.38 5.99
N ILE A 58 13.97 -3.88 5.96
CA ILE A 58 12.77 -3.07 6.10
C ILE A 58 12.62 -2.58 7.56
N GLU A 59 13.17 -3.29 8.52
CA GLU A 59 13.08 -2.95 9.95
C GLU A 59 13.75 -1.59 10.22
N LYS A 60 13.10 -0.73 11.02
CA LYS A 60 13.58 0.64 11.29
C LYS A 60 14.98 0.70 11.89
N ASP A 61 15.31 -0.28 12.75
CA ASP A 61 16.62 -0.37 13.42
C ASP A 61 17.73 -0.93 12.54
N LYS A 62 17.40 -1.40 11.33
CA LYS A 62 18.36 -1.98 10.37
C LYS A 62 18.70 -1.07 9.19
N ARG A 63 18.02 0.07 9.10
CA ARG A 63 18.16 1.02 7.98
C ARG A 63 19.40 1.88 8.08
N ASP A 64 19.67 2.69 7.05
CA ASP A 64 20.80 3.64 6.95
C ASP A 64 22.18 2.97 7.10
N GLY A 65 22.37 1.83 6.46
CA GLY A 65 23.64 1.11 6.48
C GLY A 65 23.94 0.35 7.77
N LYS A 66 23.02 0.34 8.76
CA LYS A 66 23.20 -0.47 9.98
C LYS A 66 23.18 -1.97 9.69
N LEU A 67 22.40 -2.37 8.69
CA LEU A 67 22.44 -3.69 8.08
C LEU A 67 22.52 -3.52 6.57
N THR A 68 23.38 -4.31 5.94
CA THR A 68 23.51 -4.40 4.49
C THR A 68 23.30 -5.83 4.05
N ALA A 69 22.68 -6.03 2.89
CA ALA A 69 22.63 -7.32 2.21
C ALA A 69 23.39 -7.24 0.91
N THR A 70 23.97 -8.34 0.48
CA THR A 70 24.65 -8.41 -0.82
C THR A 70 23.66 -8.86 -1.87
N LEU A 71 23.45 -8.04 -2.90
CA LEU A 71 22.61 -8.40 -4.04
C LEU A 71 23.29 -9.50 -4.87
N PRO A 72 22.55 -10.25 -5.70
CA PRO A 72 23.13 -11.21 -6.65
C PRO A 72 24.17 -10.58 -7.60
N SER A 73 24.11 -9.26 -7.81
CA SER A 73 25.11 -8.49 -8.56
C SER A 73 26.44 -8.30 -7.81
N GLY A 74 26.53 -8.70 -6.54
CA GLY A 74 27.69 -8.46 -5.67
C GLY A 74 27.70 -7.10 -4.97
N GLU A 75 26.72 -6.25 -5.23
CA GLU A 75 26.61 -4.90 -4.62
C GLU A 75 26.01 -4.95 -3.22
N ALA A 76 26.52 -4.12 -2.32
CA ALA A 76 25.92 -3.91 -1.01
C ALA A 76 24.65 -3.06 -1.14
N PHE A 77 23.56 -3.51 -0.51
CA PHE A 77 22.27 -2.85 -0.53
C PHE A 77 21.79 -2.56 0.89
N THR A 78 21.22 -1.38 1.09
CA THR A 78 20.58 -0.98 2.35
C THR A 78 19.28 -0.20 2.05
N VAL A 79 18.40 -0.11 3.04
CA VAL A 79 17.16 0.69 2.95
C VAL A 79 17.35 1.98 3.74
N PRO A 80 17.17 3.16 3.14
CA PRO A 80 17.27 4.42 3.85
C PRO A 80 16.06 4.67 4.77
N SER A 81 16.26 5.45 5.84
CA SER A 81 15.20 5.73 6.83
C SER A 81 14.05 6.56 6.28
N ASN A 82 14.32 7.42 5.29
CA ASN A 82 13.34 8.27 4.63
C ASN A 82 12.49 7.54 3.58
N LEU A 83 12.68 6.24 3.38
CA LEU A 83 11.85 5.41 2.52
C LEU A 83 10.69 4.80 3.32
N HIS A 84 9.46 5.16 2.97
CA HIS A 84 8.25 4.58 3.53
C HIS A 84 7.66 3.53 2.58
N ILE A 85 7.27 2.39 3.13
CA ILE A 85 6.68 1.30 2.35
C ILE A 85 5.25 1.13 2.82
N ILE A 86 4.29 1.26 1.91
CA ILE A 86 2.87 1.06 2.15
C ILE A 86 2.44 -0.16 1.35
N GLY A 87 1.94 -1.18 2.03
CA GLY A 87 1.35 -2.36 1.39
C GLY A 87 -0.17 -2.29 1.48
N THR A 88 -0.88 -2.49 0.37
CA THR A 88 -2.32 -2.71 0.40
C THR A 88 -2.62 -4.21 0.32
N MET A 89 -3.71 -4.64 0.93
CA MET A 89 -4.17 -6.01 0.80
C MET A 89 -5.70 -6.11 0.93
N ASN A 90 -6.26 -7.08 0.23
CA ASN A 90 -7.66 -7.43 0.38
C ASN A 90 -7.77 -8.71 1.23
N THR A 91 -8.33 -8.58 2.43
CA THR A 91 -8.49 -9.70 3.38
C THR A 91 -9.67 -10.61 3.05
N ALA A 92 -10.60 -10.17 2.20
CA ALA A 92 -11.74 -10.98 1.76
C ALA A 92 -11.35 -12.13 0.83
N ASP A 93 -10.22 -12.01 0.14
CA ASP A 93 -9.73 -13.03 -0.78
C ASP A 93 -9.01 -14.15 -0.03
N LYS A 94 -9.76 -15.22 0.26
CA LYS A 94 -9.25 -16.41 0.98
C LYS A 94 -8.29 -17.26 0.14
N SER A 95 -8.20 -17.02 -1.16
CA SER A 95 -7.26 -17.74 -2.05
C SER A 95 -5.83 -17.28 -1.86
N ILE A 96 -5.63 -16.19 -1.15
CA ILE A 96 -4.35 -15.55 -0.94
C ILE A 96 -3.73 -16.04 0.37
N ALA A 97 -2.44 -16.34 0.33
CA ALA A 97 -1.71 -16.82 1.48
C ALA A 97 -1.83 -15.86 2.68
N LEU A 98 -2.02 -16.42 3.86
CA LEU A 98 -1.91 -15.64 5.10
C LEU A 98 -0.59 -14.89 5.09
N VAL A 99 -0.66 -13.59 5.41
CA VAL A 99 0.54 -12.76 5.52
C VAL A 99 1.53 -13.45 6.46
N ASP A 100 2.72 -13.72 5.93
CA ASP A 100 3.79 -14.40 6.64
C ASP A 100 4.10 -13.68 7.97
N ILE A 101 4.43 -14.47 8.99
CA ILE A 101 4.83 -13.98 10.32
C ILE A 101 6.00 -12.99 10.20
N ALA A 102 6.89 -13.17 9.24
CA ALA A 102 8.00 -12.26 8.98
C ALA A 102 7.53 -10.85 8.60
N LEU A 103 6.47 -10.73 7.80
CA LEU A 103 5.87 -9.43 7.46
C LEU A 103 5.12 -8.82 8.64
N ARG A 104 4.40 -9.63 9.40
CA ARG A 104 3.62 -9.13 10.54
C ARG A 104 4.47 -8.40 11.58
N ARG A 105 5.73 -8.77 11.72
CA ARG A 105 6.67 -8.12 12.64
C ARG A 105 7.25 -6.81 12.11
N ARG A 106 7.17 -6.58 10.78
CA ARG A 106 7.83 -5.46 10.10
C ARG A 106 6.89 -4.37 9.62
N PHE A 107 5.61 -4.69 9.52
CA PHE A 107 4.56 -3.76 9.12
C PHE A 107 3.57 -3.51 10.24
N GLU A 108 3.15 -2.27 10.34
CA GLU A 108 1.97 -1.90 11.10
C GLU A 108 0.72 -2.14 10.26
N PHE A 109 -0.25 -2.87 10.81
CA PHE A 109 -1.47 -3.21 10.11
C PHE A 109 -2.59 -2.27 10.52
N LYS A 110 -3.20 -1.62 9.53
CA LYS A 110 -4.35 -0.74 9.72
C LYS A 110 -5.50 -1.22 8.85
N ALA A 111 -6.59 -1.63 9.47
CA ALA A 111 -7.81 -1.98 8.76
C ALA A 111 -8.53 -0.70 8.29
N LEU A 112 -8.96 -0.70 7.03
CA LEU A 112 -9.74 0.37 6.42
C LEU A 112 -11.13 -0.20 6.11
N TYR A 113 -12.08 0.04 7.00
CA TYR A 113 -13.45 -0.35 6.80
C TYR A 113 -14.26 0.71 6.05
N PRO A 114 -15.37 0.32 5.37
CA PRO A 114 -16.28 1.27 4.77
C PRO A 114 -16.84 2.24 5.82
N ASP A 115 -16.74 3.54 5.54
CA ASP A 115 -17.23 4.59 6.43
C ASP A 115 -18.39 5.35 5.74
N PRO A 116 -19.62 5.23 6.26
CA PRO A 116 -20.76 5.97 5.73
C PRO A 116 -20.61 7.49 5.77
N ASN A 117 -19.82 8.02 6.72
CA ASN A 117 -19.60 9.46 6.83
C ASN A 117 -18.70 9.98 5.69
N ILE A 118 -17.71 9.18 5.29
CA ILE A 118 -16.88 9.50 4.11
C ILE A 118 -17.77 9.52 2.86
N LEU A 119 -18.62 8.52 2.67
CA LEU A 119 -19.55 8.48 1.55
C LEU A 119 -20.45 9.73 1.54
N LYS A 120 -21.04 10.07 2.68
CA LYS A 120 -21.90 11.24 2.81
C LYS A 120 -21.17 12.51 2.37
N LYS A 121 -19.99 12.74 2.92
CA LYS A 121 -19.16 13.91 2.60
C LYS A 121 -18.84 14.00 1.10
N VAL A 122 -18.41 12.90 0.49
CA VAL A 122 -18.06 12.88 -0.94
C VAL A 122 -19.28 13.13 -1.82
N LEU A 123 -20.45 12.58 -1.48
CA LEU A 123 -21.68 12.81 -2.24
C LEU A 123 -22.12 14.29 -2.14
N GLU A 124 -22.06 14.89 -0.95
CA GLU A 124 -22.37 16.30 -0.73
C GLU A 124 -21.42 17.22 -1.53
N GLU A 125 -20.10 16.93 -1.52
CA GLU A 125 -19.08 17.66 -2.27
C GLU A 125 -19.28 17.53 -3.80
N ASN A 126 -19.80 16.41 -4.27
CA ASN A 126 -20.13 16.18 -5.69
C ASN A 126 -21.52 16.71 -6.10
N GLY A 127 -22.24 17.41 -5.22
CA GLY A 127 -23.51 18.08 -5.53
C GLY A 127 -24.73 17.16 -5.59
N PHE A 128 -24.68 15.96 -5.00
CA PHE A 128 -25.86 15.12 -4.87
C PHE A 128 -26.90 15.75 -3.94
N SER A 129 -28.16 15.53 -4.23
CA SER A 129 -29.25 15.99 -3.36
C SER A 129 -29.17 15.34 -1.97
N ASN A 130 -29.75 15.99 -0.96
CA ASN A 130 -29.79 15.41 0.38
C ASN A 130 -30.53 14.07 0.40
N ASP A 131 -31.59 13.93 -0.38
CA ASP A 131 -32.38 12.69 -0.44
C ASP A 131 -31.58 11.56 -1.08
N ASP A 132 -30.89 11.80 -2.21
CA ASP A 132 -30.01 10.82 -2.85
C ASP A 132 -28.86 10.41 -1.93
N THR A 133 -28.26 11.39 -1.26
CA THR A 133 -27.16 11.15 -0.30
C THR A 133 -27.63 10.25 0.84
N HIS A 134 -28.76 10.57 1.47
CA HIS A 134 -29.32 9.75 2.53
C HIS A 134 -29.69 8.33 2.06
N GLN A 135 -30.28 8.21 0.88
CA GLN A 135 -30.63 6.91 0.31
C GLN A 135 -29.40 6.02 0.11
N ARG A 136 -28.33 6.55 -0.51
CA ARG A 136 -27.08 5.80 -0.77
C ARG A 136 -26.37 5.42 0.53
N VAL A 137 -26.28 6.33 1.49
CA VAL A 137 -25.66 6.08 2.80
C VAL A 137 -26.45 5.01 3.58
N ASN A 138 -27.78 5.08 3.57
CA ASN A 138 -28.63 4.08 4.21
C ASN A 138 -28.49 2.71 3.52
N MET A 139 -28.41 2.67 2.19
CA MET A 139 -28.22 1.44 1.43
C MET A 139 -26.90 0.77 1.80
N LEU A 140 -25.78 1.51 1.77
CA LEU A 140 -24.45 1.01 2.18
C LEU A 140 -24.51 0.43 3.60
N THR A 141 -25.06 1.19 4.53
CA THR A 141 -25.13 0.81 5.95
C THR A 141 -25.96 -0.45 6.16
N CYS A 142 -27.13 -0.53 5.50
CA CYS A 142 -28.02 -1.68 5.61
C CYS A 142 -27.39 -2.94 5.01
N LEU A 143 -26.81 -2.84 3.81
CA LEU A 143 -26.16 -3.96 3.15
C LEU A 143 -24.96 -4.47 3.97
N ASN A 144 -24.11 -3.59 4.46
CA ASN A 144 -22.95 -3.99 5.25
C ASN A 144 -23.36 -4.59 6.60
N ARG A 145 -24.43 -4.11 7.22
CA ARG A 145 -25.00 -4.77 8.41
C ARG A 145 -25.44 -6.21 8.14
N ILE A 146 -26.08 -6.46 7.00
CA ILE A 146 -26.51 -7.82 6.60
C ILE A 146 -25.30 -8.70 6.28
N ILE A 147 -24.34 -8.16 5.54
CA ILE A 147 -23.10 -8.88 5.16
C ILE A 147 -22.31 -9.27 6.42
N ARG A 148 -22.11 -8.34 7.34
CA ARG A 148 -21.42 -8.59 8.62
C ARG A 148 -22.09 -9.68 9.43
N ALA A 149 -23.43 -9.69 9.48
CA ALA A 149 -24.19 -10.71 10.21
C ALA A 149 -24.11 -12.10 9.56
N LYS A 150 -24.03 -12.19 8.24
CA LYS A 150 -24.05 -13.47 7.49
C LYS A 150 -22.67 -14.01 7.12
N LYS A 151 -21.68 -13.16 7.06
CA LYS A 151 -20.30 -13.48 6.60
C LYS A 151 -19.28 -13.02 7.63
N SER A 152 -18.58 -11.94 7.33
CA SER A 152 -17.66 -11.24 8.25
C SER A 152 -17.49 -9.80 7.78
N VAL A 153 -16.82 -9.01 8.59
CA VAL A 153 -16.46 -7.61 8.28
C VAL A 153 -15.60 -7.50 7.01
N ASP A 154 -14.80 -8.51 6.69
CA ASP A 154 -13.93 -8.50 5.51
C ASP A 154 -14.67 -8.50 4.18
N PHE A 155 -15.96 -8.89 4.18
CA PHE A 155 -16.80 -8.93 3.00
C PHE A 155 -17.65 -7.67 2.83
N GLU A 156 -17.51 -6.67 3.68
CA GLU A 156 -18.24 -5.42 3.55
C GLU A 156 -17.97 -4.71 2.23
N ILE A 157 -19.02 -4.14 1.65
CA ILE A 157 -18.94 -3.40 0.39
C ILE A 157 -18.33 -2.04 0.67
N GLY A 158 -17.30 -1.67 -0.10
CA GLY A 158 -16.66 -0.37 -0.03
C GLY A 158 -17.59 0.77 -0.41
N HIS A 159 -17.43 1.91 0.23
CA HIS A 159 -18.23 3.11 -0.04
C HIS A 159 -18.04 3.65 -1.46
N SER A 160 -16.92 3.35 -2.14
CA SER A 160 -16.68 3.75 -3.53
C SER A 160 -17.70 3.20 -4.54
N TYR A 161 -18.40 2.11 -4.23
CA TYR A 161 -19.46 1.58 -5.09
C TYR A 161 -20.75 2.44 -5.09
N PHE A 162 -20.85 3.41 -4.20
CA PHE A 162 -22.00 4.27 -4.03
C PHE A 162 -21.72 5.75 -4.36
N MET A 163 -20.52 6.05 -4.81
CA MET A 163 -20.07 7.38 -5.25
C MET A 163 -20.57 7.74 -6.63
#